data_816cc8f4aacbf5602f63edbe6f84d8fe
#
_entry.id   816cc8f4aacbf5602f63edbe6f84d8fe
#
_cell.length_a   1.000
_cell.length_b   1.000
_cell.length_c   1.000
_cell.angle_alpha   90.00
_cell.angle_beta   90.00
_cell.angle_gamma   90.00
#
_symmetry.space_group_name_H-M   'P 1'
#
loop_
_entity.id
_entity.type
_entity.pdbx_description
1 polymer ?
#
loop_
_entity_poly.entity_id
_entity_poly.type
_entity_poly.pdbx_seq_one_letter_code
_entity_poly.pdbx_strand_id
1 'polypeptide(L)'
;MGRCEYCGLAQVGQEATFHIDHIVPRDAGGPTTLGNLALACVSCSLRKGARRTAVDPESGRVVPLYHPRRQFWEKHFRWEGVRVMGLTPTGRATIALLQLNRSRLLEIRKVESALGRHPPK
;
A
#
# COMPACT_ATOMS: atom_id res chain seq x y z
N MET A 1 0.25 -12.92 -4.42
CA MET A 1 1.49 -12.89 -5.21
C MET A 1 1.29 -12.01 -6.42
N GLY A 2 2.33 -11.31 -6.83
CA GLY A 2 2.27 -10.43 -7.98
C GLY A 2 1.35 -9.22 -7.79
N ARG A 3 1.19 -8.76 -6.56
CA ARG A 3 0.38 -7.59 -6.22
C ARG A 3 1.20 -6.54 -5.48
N CYS A 4 0.84 -5.27 -5.67
CA CYS A 4 1.34 -4.21 -4.82
C CYS A 4 0.96 -4.52 -3.38
N GLU A 5 1.94 -4.58 -2.49
CA GLU A 5 1.69 -4.97 -1.10
C GLU A 5 1.08 -3.85 -0.27
N TYR A 6 0.93 -2.66 -0.83
CA TYR A 6 0.26 -1.54 -0.20
C TYR A 6 -1.18 -1.36 -0.69
N CYS A 7 -1.41 -1.28 -2.00
CA CYS A 7 -2.74 -1.00 -2.54
C CYS A 7 -3.50 -2.22 -3.06
N GLY A 8 -2.84 -3.38 -3.13
CA GLY A 8 -3.46 -4.62 -3.57
C GLY A 8 -3.61 -4.80 -5.08
N LEU A 9 -3.16 -3.82 -5.88
CA LEU A 9 -3.31 -3.89 -7.33
C LEU A 9 -2.45 -5.01 -7.92
N ALA A 10 -3.04 -5.82 -8.79
CA ALA A 10 -2.32 -6.92 -9.44
C ALA A 10 -1.42 -6.40 -10.56
N GLN A 11 -0.18 -6.89 -10.62
CA GLN A 11 0.75 -6.56 -11.71
C GLN A 11 0.19 -6.99 -13.06
N VAL A 12 -0.47 -8.12 -13.12
CA VAL A 12 -0.97 -8.69 -14.38
C VAL A 12 -1.92 -7.77 -15.14
N GLY A 13 -2.62 -6.88 -14.42
CA GLY A 13 -3.53 -5.92 -15.05
C GLY A 13 -2.87 -4.60 -15.44
N GLN A 14 -1.55 -4.46 -15.24
CA GLN A 14 -0.86 -3.18 -15.41
C GLN A 14 0.27 -3.30 -16.41
N GLU A 15 0.45 -2.25 -17.21
CA GLU A 15 1.53 -2.16 -18.17
C GLU A 15 2.87 -1.86 -17.50
N ALA A 16 2.88 -0.90 -16.58
CA ALA A 16 4.10 -0.51 -15.88
C ALA A 16 4.57 -1.63 -14.93
N THR A 17 5.86 -1.94 -14.97
CA THR A 17 6.47 -2.90 -14.06
C THR A 17 6.52 -2.33 -12.64
N PHE A 18 6.08 -3.11 -11.67
CA PHE A 18 6.11 -2.70 -10.27
C PHE A 18 7.54 -2.64 -9.74
N HIS A 19 7.74 -1.80 -8.72
CA HIS A 19 9.04 -1.62 -8.10
C HIS A 19 9.26 -2.62 -6.96
N ILE A 20 10.53 -2.93 -6.70
CA ILE A 20 10.93 -3.58 -5.45
C ILE A 20 11.28 -2.45 -4.48
N ASP A 21 10.44 -2.26 -3.47
CA ASP A 21 10.56 -1.17 -2.51
C ASP A 21 11.30 -1.61 -1.25
N HIS A 22 12.24 -0.79 -0.78
CA HIS A 22 12.82 -0.97 0.55
C HIS A 22 11.84 -0.41 1.58
N ILE A 23 11.27 -1.29 2.42
CA ILE A 23 10.24 -0.89 3.41
C ILE A 23 10.82 0.13 4.37
N VAL A 24 11.97 -0.17 4.98
CA VAL A 24 12.83 0.81 5.62
C VAL A 24 13.79 1.30 4.55
N PRO A 25 13.82 2.60 4.23
CA PRO A 25 14.63 3.11 3.14
C PRO A 25 16.13 2.84 3.35
N ARG A 26 16.84 2.70 2.24
CA ARG A 26 18.30 2.50 2.27
C ARG A 26 19.01 3.63 3.00
N ASP A 27 18.57 4.87 2.81
CA ASP A 27 19.14 6.06 3.48
C ASP A 27 18.95 6.03 5.00
N ALA A 28 17.98 5.26 5.49
CA ALA A 28 17.74 5.06 6.91
C ALA A 28 18.36 3.75 7.42
N GLY A 29 19.27 3.15 6.66
CA GLY A 29 19.95 1.91 7.03
C GLY A 29 19.16 0.65 6.71
N GLY A 30 18.12 0.73 5.90
CA GLY A 30 17.31 -0.44 5.51
C GLY A 30 18.12 -1.43 4.67
N PRO A 31 18.18 -2.70 5.07
CA PRO A 31 18.95 -3.70 4.34
C PRO A 31 18.23 -4.16 3.07
N THR A 32 18.98 -4.69 2.11
CA THR A 32 18.44 -5.35 0.92
C THR A 32 18.25 -6.83 1.21
N THR A 33 17.22 -7.14 1.99
CA THR A 33 16.87 -8.50 2.40
C THR A 33 15.38 -8.73 2.18
N LEU A 34 14.95 -9.98 2.07
CA LEU A 34 13.54 -10.32 1.87
C LEU A 34 12.64 -9.74 2.96
N GLY A 35 13.14 -9.65 4.19
CA GLY A 35 12.37 -9.05 5.31
C GLY A 35 12.19 -7.55 5.21
N ASN A 36 12.86 -6.90 4.27
CA ASN A 36 12.79 -5.46 4.06
C ASN A 36 12.41 -5.05 2.62
N LEU A 37 12.02 -6.00 1.79
CA LEU A 37 11.63 -5.73 0.41
C LEU A 37 10.15 -6.05 0.21
N ALA A 38 9.47 -5.18 -0.52
CA ALA A 38 8.07 -5.35 -0.88
C ALA A 38 7.83 -4.99 -2.34
N LEU A 39 6.93 -5.70 -2.99
CA LEU A 39 6.49 -5.32 -4.32
C LEU A 39 5.53 -4.14 -4.20
N ALA A 40 5.78 -3.07 -4.94
CA ALA A 40 4.96 -1.86 -4.91
C ALA A 40 4.68 -1.36 -6.32
N CYS A 41 3.43 -0.98 -6.57
CA CYS A 41 3.12 -0.32 -7.84
C CYS A 41 3.88 1.01 -7.91
N VAL A 42 4.08 1.50 -9.13
CA VAL A 42 4.86 2.73 -9.36
C VAL A 42 4.35 3.89 -8.53
N SER A 43 3.04 4.07 -8.46
CA SER A 43 2.41 5.18 -7.72
C SER A 43 2.63 5.06 -6.21
N CYS A 44 2.42 3.87 -5.63
CA CYS A 44 2.66 3.67 -4.20
C CYS A 44 4.15 3.86 -3.86
N SER A 45 5.04 3.33 -4.68
CA SER A 45 6.47 3.48 -4.49
C SER A 45 6.90 4.94 -4.49
N LEU A 46 6.43 5.72 -5.47
CA LEU A 46 6.75 7.14 -5.56
C LEU A 46 6.15 7.97 -4.42
N ARG A 47 4.91 7.68 -4.04
CA ARG A 47 4.25 8.41 -2.94
C ARG A 47 4.88 8.11 -1.59
N LYS A 48 5.29 6.87 -1.37
CA LYS A 48 5.99 6.48 -0.16
C LYS A 48 7.38 7.11 -0.09
N GLY A 49 8.15 7.02 -1.18
CA GLY A 49 9.52 7.50 -1.22
C GLY A 49 10.33 6.92 -0.07
N ALA A 50 11.06 7.77 0.63
CA ALA A 50 11.88 7.39 1.78
C ALA A 50 11.15 7.53 3.12
N ARG A 51 9.83 7.68 3.12
CA ARG A 51 9.06 7.91 4.35
C ARG A 51 8.83 6.60 5.11
N ARG A 52 8.85 6.72 6.44
CA ARG A 52 8.60 5.61 7.37
C ARG A 52 7.39 5.88 8.25
N THR A 53 6.96 7.13 8.30
CA THR A 53 5.85 7.61 9.14
C THR A 53 4.96 8.52 8.32
N ALA A 54 3.75 8.72 8.81
CA ALA A 54 2.81 9.69 8.25
C ALA A 54 1.85 10.15 9.33
N VAL A 55 1.10 11.21 9.04
CA VAL A 55 0.09 11.73 9.95
C VAL A 55 -1.20 10.93 9.80
N ASP A 56 -1.73 10.43 10.91
CA ASP A 56 -3.09 9.91 10.95
C ASP A 56 -4.07 11.08 10.86
N PRO A 57 -4.89 11.18 9.81
CA PRO A 57 -5.77 12.32 9.64
C PRO A 57 -6.87 12.43 10.70
N GLU A 58 -7.18 11.34 11.39
CA GLU A 58 -8.21 11.35 12.42
C GLU A 58 -7.67 11.88 13.75
N SER A 59 -6.50 11.41 14.19
CA SER A 59 -5.91 11.81 15.47
C SER A 59 -4.93 12.97 15.37
N GLY A 60 -4.41 13.26 14.17
CA GLY A 60 -3.36 14.25 13.96
C GLY A 60 -1.98 13.78 14.42
N ARG A 61 -1.86 12.55 14.88
CA ARG A 61 -0.57 12.00 15.34
C ARG A 61 0.27 11.47 14.20
N VAL A 62 1.58 11.60 14.35
CA VAL A 62 2.55 10.94 13.47
C VAL A 62 2.70 9.50 13.94
N VAL A 63 2.46 8.56 13.03
CA VAL A 63 2.49 7.12 13.32
C VAL A 63 3.29 6.39 12.25
N PRO A 64 3.79 5.17 12.55
CA PRO A 64 4.47 4.37 11.53
C PRO A 64 3.55 4.00 10.37
N LEU A 65 4.12 3.93 9.18
CA LEU A 65 3.45 3.36 8.02
C LEU A 65 3.29 1.85 8.17
N TYR A 66 2.30 1.31 7.49
CA TYR A 66 2.11 -0.13 7.41
C TYR A 66 3.37 -0.83 6.89
N HIS A 67 3.79 -1.91 7.57
CA HIS A 67 4.97 -2.71 7.23
C HIS A 67 4.52 -4.09 6.75
N PRO A 68 4.57 -4.37 5.43
CA PRO A 68 4.01 -5.63 4.87
C PRO A 68 4.66 -6.90 5.37
N ARG A 69 5.86 -6.85 5.93
CA ARG A 69 6.57 -8.04 6.44
C ARG A 69 6.36 -8.28 7.92
N ARG A 70 6.04 -7.24 8.70
CA ARG A 70 5.93 -7.33 10.16
C ARG A 70 4.50 -7.28 10.66
N GLN A 71 3.57 -6.83 9.84
CA GLN A 71 2.18 -6.62 10.23
C GLN A 71 1.24 -7.39 9.31
N PHE A 72 0.06 -7.70 9.83
CA PHE A 72 -1.00 -8.31 9.04
C PHE A 72 -1.91 -7.24 8.47
N TRP A 73 -2.14 -7.31 7.17
CA TRP A 73 -2.95 -6.32 6.45
C TRP A 73 -4.34 -6.19 7.08
N GLU A 74 -4.97 -7.30 7.41
CA GLU A 74 -6.34 -7.36 7.94
C GLU A 74 -6.49 -6.67 9.30
N LYS A 75 -5.41 -6.45 10.03
CA LYS A 75 -5.44 -5.72 11.31
C LYS A 75 -5.53 -4.21 11.11
N HIS A 76 -5.08 -3.72 9.96
CA HIS A 76 -4.98 -2.29 9.69
C HIS A 76 -5.96 -1.79 8.65
N PHE A 77 -6.48 -2.71 7.82
CA PHE A 77 -7.32 -2.37 6.69
C PHE A 77 -8.45 -3.37 6.51
N ARG A 78 -9.49 -2.91 5.82
CA ARG A 78 -10.51 -3.80 5.25
C ARG A 78 -10.99 -3.21 3.93
N TRP A 79 -11.49 -4.06 3.06
CA TRP A 79 -12.13 -3.64 1.82
C TRP A 79 -13.59 -3.29 2.07
N GLU A 80 -14.02 -2.21 1.45
CA GLU A 80 -15.43 -1.84 1.37
C GLU A 80 -15.72 -1.54 -0.10
N GLY A 81 -16.12 -2.56 -0.85
CA GLY A 81 -16.18 -2.47 -2.30
C GLY A 81 -14.80 -2.24 -2.89
N VAL A 82 -14.64 -1.16 -3.66
CA VAL A 82 -13.35 -0.78 -4.26
C VAL A 82 -12.54 0.17 -3.38
N ARG A 83 -13.08 0.56 -2.22
CA ARG A 83 -12.37 1.42 -1.27
C ARG A 83 -11.70 0.59 -0.20
N VAL A 84 -10.53 1.04 0.23
CA VAL A 84 -9.88 0.47 1.41
C VAL A 84 -10.16 1.37 2.60
N MET A 85 -10.50 0.75 3.73
CA MET A 85 -10.80 1.45 4.99
C MET A 85 -9.68 1.19 5.99
N GLY A 86 -9.28 2.23 6.71
CA GLY A 86 -8.28 2.12 7.77
C GLY A 86 -8.93 1.77 9.11
N LEU A 87 -8.43 0.73 9.75
CA LEU A 87 -8.93 0.24 11.04
C LEU A 87 -8.10 0.74 12.22
N THR A 88 -6.92 1.28 11.94
CA THR A 88 -5.96 1.74 12.95
C THR A 88 -5.35 3.06 12.52
N PRO A 89 -4.67 3.79 13.44
CA PRO A 89 -3.93 4.99 13.05
C PRO A 89 -2.92 4.73 11.92
N THR A 90 -2.18 3.62 11.99
CA THR A 90 -1.23 3.21 10.93
C THR A 90 -1.97 2.98 9.60
N GLY A 91 -3.11 2.31 9.62
CA GLY A 91 -3.91 2.08 8.41
C GLY A 91 -4.39 3.39 7.80
N ARG A 92 -4.95 4.29 8.60
CA ARG A 92 -5.46 5.58 8.13
C ARG A 92 -4.34 6.47 7.59
N ALA A 93 -3.20 6.52 8.28
CA ALA A 93 -2.04 7.31 7.84
C ALA A 93 -1.47 6.78 6.52
N THR A 94 -1.42 5.46 6.36
CA THR A 94 -0.94 4.83 5.13
C THR A 94 -1.86 5.13 3.96
N ILE A 95 -3.19 5.02 4.16
CA ILE A 95 -4.17 5.37 3.13
C ILE A 95 -4.01 6.83 2.71
N ALA A 96 -3.85 7.72 3.68
CA ALA A 96 -3.73 9.17 3.39
C ALA A 96 -2.44 9.47 2.63
N LEU A 97 -1.30 8.97 3.08
CA LEU A 97 -0.01 9.25 2.44
C LEU A 97 0.06 8.67 1.03
N LEU A 98 -0.30 7.42 0.87
CA LEU A 98 -0.21 6.72 -0.41
C LEU A 98 -1.42 6.98 -1.30
N GLN A 99 -2.42 7.70 -0.80
CA GLN A 99 -3.68 7.99 -1.50
C GLN A 99 -4.29 6.70 -2.08
N LEU A 100 -4.52 5.74 -1.20
CA LEU A 100 -4.96 4.40 -1.59
C LEU A 100 -6.41 4.37 -2.11
N ASN A 101 -7.15 5.47 -1.96
CA ASN A 101 -8.50 5.63 -2.52
C ASN A 101 -8.60 6.77 -3.54
N ARG A 102 -7.48 7.13 -4.19
CA ARG A 102 -7.52 8.14 -5.26
C ARG A 102 -8.44 7.68 -6.40
N SER A 103 -9.08 8.64 -7.07
CA SER A 103 -10.10 8.36 -8.09
C SER A 103 -9.65 7.36 -9.15
N ARG A 104 -8.43 7.52 -9.66
CA ARG A 104 -7.89 6.62 -10.68
C ARG A 104 -7.77 5.19 -10.18
N LEU A 105 -7.33 5.00 -8.93
CA LEU A 105 -7.21 3.66 -8.34
C LEU A 105 -8.57 3.02 -8.10
N LEU A 106 -9.57 3.81 -7.71
CA LEU A 106 -10.94 3.31 -7.58
C LEU A 106 -11.49 2.82 -8.93
N GLU A 107 -11.24 3.56 -10.01
CA GLU A 107 -11.64 3.16 -11.35
C GLU A 107 -10.94 1.89 -11.80
N ILE A 108 -9.63 1.78 -11.56
CA ILE A 108 -8.86 0.57 -11.87
C ILE A 108 -9.45 -0.62 -11.10
N ARG A 109 -9.73 -0.46 -9.80
CA ARG A 109 -10.30 -1.55 -9.00
C ARG A 109 -11.68 -1.98 -9.49
N LYS A 110 -12.48 -1.08 -10.03
CA LYS A 110 -13.77 -1.45 -10.65
C LYS A 110 -13.57 -2.40 -11.82
N VAL A 111 -12.62 -2.09 -12.70
CA VAL A 111 -12.26 -2.97 -13.83
C VAL A 111 -11.71 -4.29 -13.31
N GLU A 112 -10.80 -4.25 -12.35
CA GLU A 112 -10.21 -5.45 -11.75
C GLU A 112 -11.28 -6.32 -11.06
N SER A 113 -12.27 -5.69 -10.44
CA SER A 113 -13.41 -6.40 -9.85
C SER A 113 -14.21 -7.15 -10.89
N ALA A 114 -14.48 -6.52 -12.03
CA ALA A 114 -15.18 -7.16 -13.15
C ALA A 114 -14.38 -8.34 -13.74
N LEU A 115 -13.06 -8.28 -13.65
CA LEU A 115 -12.16 -9.33 -14.13
C LEU A 115 -11.84 -10.41 -13.06
N GLY A 116 -12.43 -10.30 -11.89
CA GLY A 116 -12.22 -11.24 -10.79
C GLY A 116 -10.89 -11.09 -10.05
N ARG A 117 -10.19 -9.95 -10.20
CA ARG A 117 -8.90 -9.70 -9.56
C ARG A 117 -8.98 -8.77 -8.36
N HIS A 118 -10.15 -8.25 -8.04
CA HIS A 118 -10.39 -7.44 -6.85
C HIS A 118 -11.62 -7.94 -6.12
N PRO A 119 -11.62 -8.07 -4.79
CA PRO A 119 -10.48 -7.84 -3.89
C PRO A 119 -9.44 -8.96 -3.95
N PRO A 120 -8.22 -8.70 -3.47
CA PRO A 120 -7.20 -9.75 -3.32
C PRO A 120 -7.71 -10.86 -2.41
N LYS A 121 -7.35 -12.08 -2.71
CA LYS A 121 -7.71 -13.25 -1.89
C LYS A 121 -6.60 -13.61 -0.93
#